data_b6fa002b092b48c9390532d7098684e2
#
_entry.id   b6fa002b092b48c9390532d7098684e2
#
_cell.length_a   1.000
_cell.length_b   1.000
_cell.length_c   1.000
_cell.angle_alpha   90.00
_cell.angle_beta   90.00
_cell.angle_gamma   90.00
#
_symmetry.space_group_name_H-M   'P 1'
#
loop_
_entity.id
_entity.type
_entity.pdbx_description
1 polymer ?
#
loop_
_entity_poly.entity_id
_entity_poly.type
_entity_poly.pdbx_seq_one_letter_code
_entity_poly.pdbx_strand_id
1 'polypeptide(L)'
;MNRILIVEDEITISRLIAVSLRRAGYDCTVANDGSTAADLIAEHDFDLALLDIMLPGLDGYELLGYLRPLGVPVIFITAKGATKDRV
;
A
#
# COMPACT_ATOMS: atom_id res chain seq x y z
N MET A 1 -2.80 11.41 -14.40
CA MET A 1 -1.76 11.45 -13.38
C MET A 1 -1.77 10.15 -12.59
N ASN A 2 -0.61 9.59 -12.35
CA ASN A 2 -0.52 8.29 -11.69
C ASN A 2 -0.54 8.46 -10.18
N ARG A 3 -1.61 7.97 -9.57
CA ARG A 3 -1.81 8.05 -8.14
C ARG A 3 -1.63 6.67 -7.52
N ILE A 4 -0.70 6.56 -6.60
CA ILE A 4 -0.33 5.29 -5.98
C ILE A 4 -0.67 5.31 -4.51
N LEU A 5 -1.37 4.27 -4.06
CA LEU A 5 -1.63 4.05 -2.64
C LEU A 5 -0.53 3.14 -2.09
N ILE A 6 0.08 3.56 -1.00
CA ILE A 6 1.11 2.77 -0.31
C ILE A 6 0.55 2.39 1.05
N VAL A 7 0.42 1.11 1.33
CA VAL A 7 -0.09 0.62 2.61
C VAL A 7 1.00 -0.19 3.28
N GLU A 8 1.63 0.41 4.29
CA GLU A 8 2.76 -0.16 5.00
C GLU A 8 2.77 0.39 6.43
N ASP A 9 2.78 -0.49 7.43
CA ASP A 9 2.72 -0.06 8.83
C ASP A 9 4.05 0.48 9.37
N GLU A 10 5.17 0.12 8.75
CA GLU A 10 6.46 0.68 9.11
C GLU A 10 6.63 2.05 8.49
N ILE A 11 6.57 3.09 9.31
CA ILE A 11 6.59 4.47 8.82
C ILE A 11 7.86 4.78 8.03
N THR A 12 9.01 4.28 8.49
CA THR A 12 10.28 4.49 7.80
C THR A 12 10.24 3.90 6.39
N ILE A 13 9.69 2.71 6.25
CA ILE A 13 9.62 2.03 4.96
C ILE A 13 8.63 2.73 4.04
N SER A 14 7.45 3.08 4.54
CA SER A 14 6.45 3.74 3.71
C SER A 14 6.93 5.10 3.24
N ARG A 15 7.64 5.82 4.09
CA ARG A 15 8.19 7.13 3.74
C ARG A 15 9.26 6.99 2.66
N LEU A 16 10.13 5.99 2.77
CA LEU A 16 11.17 5.75 1.79
C LEU A 16 10.57 5.43 0.42
N ILE A 17 9.56 4.58 0.40
CA ILE A 17 8.87 4.24 -0.84
C ILE A 17 8.22 5.48 -1.44
N ALA A 18 7.53 6.26 -0.62
CA ALA A 18 6.84 7.45 -1.10
C ALA A 18 7.80 8.48 -1.68
N VAL A 19 8.93 8.71 -1.02
CA VAL A 19 9.94 9.65 -1.51
C VAL A 19 10.47 9.19 -2.86
N SER A 20 10.78 7.90 -2.98
CA SER A 20 11.32 7.34 -4.22
C SER A 20 10.34 7.50 -5.38
N LEU A 21 9.08 7.20 -5.13
CA LEU A 21 8.07 7.27 -6.18
C LEU A 21 7.73 8.71 -6.56
N ARG A 22 7.70 9.61 -5.58
CA ARG A 22 7.44 11.02 -5.86
C ARG A 22 8.56 11.62 -6.70
N ARG A 23 9.80 11.21 -6.46
CA ARG A 23 10.92 11.64 -7.28
C ARG A 23 10.78 11.16 -8.72
N ALA A 24 10.16 10.02 -8.93
CA ALA A 24 9.91 9.49 -10.26
C ALA A 24 8.69 10.12 -10.94
N GLY A 25 8.00 11.01 -10.25
CA GLY A 25 6.87 11.73 -10.85
C GLY A 25 5.50 11.20 -10.49
N TYR A 26 5.41 10.25 -9.56
CA TYR A 26 4.12 9.71 -9.14
C TYR A 26 3.54 10.49 -7.96
N ASP A 27 2.22 10.48 -7.90
CA ASP A 27 1.50 11.06 -6.76
C ASP A 27 1.21 9.92 -5.78
N CYS A 28 1.65 10.05 -4.54
CA CYS A 28 1.55 8.97 -3.56
C CYS A 28 0.73 9.37 -2.36
N THR A 29 -0.09 8.45 -1.89
CA THR A 29 -0.81 8.56 -0.63
C THR A 29 -0.42 7.39 0.24
N VAL A 30 -0.08 7.65 1.50
CA VAL A 30 0.40 6.62 2.42
C VAL A 30 -0.66 6.33 3.47
N ALA A 31 -0.93 5.06 3.70
CA ALA A 31 -1.71 4.57 4.82
C ALA A 31 -0.83 3.63 5.64
N ASN A 32 -0.82 3.82 6.95
CA ASN A 32 0.04 3.01 7.82
C ASN A 32 -0.72 1.90 8.54
N ASP A 33 -1.99 1.72 8.20
CA ASP A 33 -2.78 0.58 8.68
C ASP A 33 -3.90 0.30 7.68
N GLY A 34 -4.51 -0.88 7.84
CA GLY A 34 -5.54 -1.33 6.91
C GLY A 34 -6.82 -0.52 6.97
N SER A 35 -7.18 -0.05 8.15
CA SER A 35 -8.39 0.75 8.34
C SER A 35 -8.31 2.07 7.60
N THR A 36 -7.20 2.76 7.75
CA THR A 36 -6.95 4.02 7.03
C THR A 36 -6.95 3.77 5.53
N ALA A 37 -6.32 2.67 5.11
CA ALA A 37 -6.27 2.33 3.69
C ALA A 37 -7.67 2.10 3.12
N ALA A 38 -8.52 1.40 3.86
CA ALA A 38 -9.88 1.13 3.40
C ALA A 38 -10.66 2.44 3.21
N ASP A 39 -10.50 3.38 4.13
CA ASP A 39 -11.15 4.68 4.02
C ASP A 39 -10.66 5.44 2.79
N LEU A 40 -9.36 5.42 2.56
CA LEU A 40 -8.78 6.10 1.40
C LEU A 40 -9.25 5.49 0.09
N ILE A 41 -9.36 4.18 0.03
CA ILE A 41 -9.84 3.48 -1.15
C ILE A 41 -11.29 3.88 -1.46
N ALA A 42 -12.09 4.07 -0.41
CA ALA A 42 -13.48 4.46 -0.58
C ALA A 42 -13.63 5.91 -1.07
N GLU A 43 -12.68 6.77 -0.73
CA GLU A 43 -12.79 8.21 -0.98
C GLU A 43 -12.02 8.70 -2.20
N HIS A 44 -11.04 7.96 -2.67
CA HIS A 44 -10.15 8.40 -3.74
C HIS A 44 -9.96 7.32 -4.78
N ASP A 45 -9.58 7.75 -5.98
CA ASP A 45 -9.24 6.83 -7.05
C ASP A 45 -7.73 6.63 -7.08
N PHE A 46 -7.30 5.39 -7.22
CA PHE A 46 -5.88 5.06 -7.33
C PHE A 46 -5.62 4.28 -8.61
N ASP A 47 -4.43 4.45 -9.16
CA ASP A 47 -4.00 3.74 -10.37
C ASP A 47 -3.22 2.48 -10.03
N LEU A 48 -2.68 2.40 -8.82
CA LEU A 48 -1.88 1.28 -8.35
C LEU A 48 -1.89 1.27 -6.84
N ALA A 49 -1.85 0.09 -6.24
CA ALA A 49 -1.70 -0.04 -4.79
C ALA A 49 -0.51 -0.94 -4.47
N LEU A 50 0.33 -0.48 -3.56
CA LEU A 50 1.41 -1.27 -2.99
C LEU A 50 0.99 -1.65 -1.59
N LEU A 51 0.81 -2.93 -1.32
CA LEU A 51 0.28 -3.42 -0.05
C LEU A 51 1.30 -4.30 0.65
N ASP A 52 1.51 -4.02 1.94
CA ASP A 52 2.20 -4.97 2.80
C ASP A 52 1.17 -6.00 3.23
N ILE A 53 1.48 -7.28 3.04
CA ILE A 53 0.53 -8.35 3.38
C ILE A 53 0.42 -8.56 4.89
N MET A 54 1.35 -8.03 5.67
CA MET A 54 1.37 -8.22 7.12
C MET A 54 0.99 -6.94 7.84
N LEU A 55 -0.27 -6.51 7.65
CA LEU A 55 -0.75 -5.28 8.26
C LEU A 55 -1.52 -5.57 9.54
N PRO A 56 -1.41 -4.69 10.53
CA PRO A 56 -2.32 -4.77 11.67
C PRO A 56 -3.74 -4.37 11.26
N GLY A 57 -4.72 -4.99 11.87
CA GLY A 57 -6.11 -4.72 11.55
C GLY A 57 -6.53 -5.48 10.30
N LEU A 58 -6.87 -4.76 9.25
CA LEU A 58 -7.19 -5.37 7.97
C LEU A 58 -5.91 -5.83 7.31
N ASP A 59 -5.85 -7.08 6.90
CA ASP A 59 -4.65 -7.56 6.20
C ASP A 59 -4.71 -7.20 4.71
N GLY A 60 -3.59 -7.44 4.03
CA GLY A 60 -3.47 -7.08 2.62
C GLY A 60 -4.45 -7.80 1.72
N TYR A 61 -4.82 -9.03 2.08
CA TYR A 61 -5.78 -9.79 1.27
C TYR A 61 -7.19 -9.24 1.39
N GLU A 62 -7.55 -8.70 2.54
CA GLU A 62 -8.84 -8.04 2.70
C GLU A 62 -8.91 -6.77 1.87
N LEU A 63 -7.82 -6.01 1.86
CA LEU A 63 -7.76 -4.80 1.04
C LEU A 63 -7.85 -5.11 -0.44
N LEU A 64 -7.29 -6.24 -0.86
CA LEU A 64 -7.40 -6.69 -2.23
C LEU A 64 -8.86 -6.85 -2.63
N GLY A 65 -9.70 -7.31 -1.72
CA GLY A 65 -11.13 -7.43 -1.96
C GLY A 65 -11.82 -6.10 -2.23
N TYR A 66 -11.31 -5.00 -1.68
CA TYR A 66 -11.84 -3.67 -1.97
C TYR A 66 -11.30 -3.12 -3.30
N LEU A 67 -10.06 -3.42 -3.61
CA LEU A 67 -9.40 -2.86 -4.79
C LEU A 67 -9.76 -3.58 -6.08
N ARG A 68 -9.99 -4.88 -6.00
CA ARG A 68 -10.26 -5.69 -7.18
C ARG A 68 -11.49 -5.22 -7.96
N PRO A 69 -12.64 -4.96 -7.31
CA PRO A 69 -13.81 -4.48 -8.05
C PRO A 69 -13.59 -3.12 -8.70
N LEU A 70 -12.63 -2.34 -8.20
CA LEU A 70 -12.33 -1.02 -8.75
C LEU A 70 -11.33 -1.09 -9.91
N GLY A 71 -10.81 -2.28 -10.19
CA GLY A 71 -9.85 -2.45 -11.27
C GLY A 71 -8.46 -1.90 -10.95
N VAL A 72 -8.12 -1.73 -9.67
CA VAL A 72 -6.82 -1.21 -9.26
C VAL A 72 -5.81 -2.33 -9.18
N PRO A 73 -4.72 -2.30 -9.97
CA PRO A 73 -3.67 -3.30 -9.85
C PRO A 73 -3.00 -3.23 -8.50
N VAL A 74 -2.62 -4.39 -7.97
CA VAL A 74 -2.01 -4.49 -6.64
C VAL A 74 -0.67 -5.20 -6.74
N ILE A 75 0.34 -4.63 -6.09
CA ILE A 75 1.62 -5.27 -5.90
C ILE A 75 1.81 -5.47 -4.40
N PHE A 76 2.00 -6.72 -3.99
CA PHE A 76 2.28 -6.98 -2.59
C PHE A 76 3.75 -6.75 -2.29
N ILE A 77 4.02 -6.10 -1.17
CA ILE A 77 5.38 -5.87 -0.71
C ILE A 77 5.56 -6.64 0.60
N THR A 78 6.77 -7.16 0.77
CA THR A 78 7.06 -8.01 1.92
C THR A 78 8.36 -7.60 2.58
N ALA A 79 8.58 -6.29 2.71
CA ALA A 79 9.83 -5.79 3.24
C ALA A 79 10.17 -6.40 4.59
N LYS A 80 9.18 -6.54 5.45
CA LYS A 80 9.41 -7.15 6.75
C LYS A 80 9.66 -8.64 6.66
N GLY A 81 8.98 -9.31 5.78
CA GLY A 81 9.16 -10.74 5.57
C GLY A 81 10.49 -11.06 4.94
N ALA A 82 10.96 -10.19 4.07
CA ALA A 82 12.23 -10.41 3.39
C ALA A 82 13.40 -10.44 4.36
N THR A 83 13.28 -9.76 5.47
CA THR A 83 14.38 -9.73 6.44
C THR A 83 14.40 -10.94 7.32
N LYS A 84 13.38 -11.66 7.36
CA LYS A 84 13.35 -12.78 8.21
C LYS A 84 13.73 -13.98 7.57
N ASP A 85 13.73 -14.07 6.95
CA ASP A 85 14.00 -15.19 6.50
C ASP A 85 13.45 -16.33 6.95
N ARG A 86 12.86 -16.36 7.12
CA ARG A 86 12.36 -17.08 7.50
C ARG A 86 12.46 -17.99 7.60
N VAL A 87 12.62 -18.04 7.72
CA VAL A 87 12.79 -18.69 7.84
C VAL A 87 12.67 -19.18 8.07
#